data_a8013fb4c5e997c36fd36acad50526c9
#
_entry.id   a8013fb4c5e997c36fd36acad50526c9
#
_cell.length_a   1.000
_cell.length_b   1.000
_cell.length_c   1.000
_cell.angle_alpha   90.00
_cell.angle_beta   90.00
_cell.angle_gamma   90.00
#
_symmetry.space_group_name_H-M   'P 1'
#
loop_
_entity.id
_entity.type
_entity.pdbx_description
1 polymer ?
#
loop_
_entity_poly.entity_id
_entity_poly.type
_entity_poly.pdbx_seq_one_letter_code
_entity_poly.pdbx_strand_id
1 'polypeptide(L)'
;MNKDVKIVGIAGGSGSGKTTIVTRITEIVKDHALVAQDNYYRSAEYLTNRTITDFNFDHPDAFDTDLLFEQLQALKSGRPIRMPQYDFIHNRRREDTVLVEPRKLVIFEGIMIYFDKRIRDLIDLKLYVDTPDDIRFIRRLRRDITERGRTVESVIAQYIEKVRPGHYEFVEPTKAYADLVIPEGGFNERAMEALIPFLRQIAE
;
A
#
# COMPACT_ATOMS: atom_id res chain seq x y z
N MET A 1 -16.86 18.66 -14.93
CA MET A 1 -17.17 18.88 -13.50
C MET A 1 -15.96 18.45 -12.71
N ASN A 2 -15.32 19.39 -12.01
CA ASN A 2 -14.18 19.06 -11.15
C ASN A 2 -14.76 18.30 -9.94
N LYS A 3 -14.69 16.95 -9.94
CA LYS A 3 -15.05 16.17 -8.76
C LYS A 3 -14.02 16.54 -7.70
N ASP A 4 -14.46 16.95 -6.52
CA ASP A 4 -13.57 17.18 -5.37
C ASP A 4 -13.07 15.80 -4.88
N VAL A 5 -12.05 15.29 -5.57
CA VAL A 5 -11.49 13.96 -5.31
C VAL A 5 -10.66 14.00 -4.04
N LYS A 6 -11.01 13.18 -3.06
CA LYS A 6 -10.27 13.00 -1.81
C LYS A 6 -9.49 11.69 -1.85
N ILE A 7 -8.20 11.78 -1.52
CA ILE A 7 -7.32 10.62 -1.40
C ILE A 7 -7.16 10.28 0.07
N VAL A 8 -7.54 9.07 0.43
CA VAL A 8 -7.34 8.50 1.77
C VAL A 8 -6.20 7.49 1.70
N GLY A 9 -5.09 7.79 2.36
CA GLY A 9 -3.92 6.94 2.43
C GLY A 9 -4.00 5.97 3.61
N ILE A 10 -3.67 4.70 3.38
CA ILE A 10 -3.62 3.65 4.42
C ILE A 10 -2.22 3.04 4.40
N ALA A 11 -1.36 3.52 5.30
CA ALA A 11 0.02 3.05 5.46
C ALA A 11 0.15 2.04 6.62
N GLY A 12 1.30 1.39 6.69
CA GLY A 12 1.67 0.47 7.77
C GLY A 12 2.53 -0.68 7.27
N GLY A 13 3.26 -1.34 8.15
CA GLY A 13 4.19 -2.40 7.80
C GLY A 13 3.53 -3.58 7.09
N SER A 14 4.34 -4.38 6.40
CA SER A 14 3.86 -5.65 5.81
C SER A 14 3.26 -6.54 6.92
N GLY A 15 2.06 -7.09 6.68
CA GLY A 15 1.33 -7.89 7.67
C GLY A 15 0.56 -7.09 8.72
N SER A 16 0.53 -5.75 8.67
CA SER A 16 -0.18 -4.93 9.66
C SER A 16 -1.71 -5.05 9.57
N GLY A 17 -2.27 -5.50 8.45
CA GLY A 17 -3.71 -5.61 8.25
C GLY A 17 -4.34 -4.49 7.44
N LYS A 18 -3.54 -3.73 6.65
CA LYS A 18 -4.04 -2.72 5.69
C LYS A 18 -5.09 -3.29 4.74
N THR A 19 -4.78 -4.41 4.11
CA THR A 19 -5.70 -5.08 3.17
C THR A 19 -7.04 -5.42 3.82
N THR A 20 -7.04 -5.86 5.09
CA THR A 20 -8.28 -6.12 5.84
C THR A 20 -9.11 -4.83 6.01
N ILE A 21 -8.47 -3.71 6.34
CA ILE A 21 -9.15 -2.40 6.42
C ILE A 21 -9.72 -2.02 5.07
N VAL A 22 -8.91 -2.10 4.00
CA VAL A 22 -9.32 -1.78 2.63
C VAL A 22 -10.53 -2.63 2.23
N THR A 23 -10.48 -3.93 2.43
CA THR A 23 -11.59 -4.85 2.11
C THR A 23 -12.86 -4.42 2.84
N ARG A 24 -12.82 -4.18 4.14
CA ARG A 24 -14.00 -3.75 4.93
C ARG A 24 -14.56 -2.41 4.45
N ILE A 25 -13.70 -1.46 4.09
CA ILE A 25 -14.14 -0.17 3.55
C ILE A 25 -14.83 -0.39 2.20
N THR A 26 -14.22 -1.12 1.28
CA THR A 26 -14.70 -1.30 -0.10
C THR A 26 -15.95 -2.19 -0.18
N GLU A 27 -16.17 -3.06 0.80
CA GLU A 27 -17.44 -3.80 0.94
C GLU A 27 -18.63 -2.90 1.25
N ILE A 28 -18.42 -1.79 1.94
CA ILE A 28 -19.46 -0.88 2.41
C ILE A 28 -19.56 0.37 1.53
N VAL A 29 -18.42 1.00 1.24
CA VAL A 29 -18.34 2.21 0.39
C VAL A 29 -18.10 1.78 -1.04
N LYS A 30 -19.16 1.69 -1.85
CA LYS A 30 -19.09 1.11 -3.21
C LYS A 30 -18.52 2.07 -4.26
N ASP A 31 -18.76 3.38 -4.14
CA ASP A 31 -18.25 4.37 -5.10
C ASP A 31 -16.86 4.88 -4.69
N HIS A 32 -15.86 4.06 -4.97
CA HIS A 32 -14.46 4.37 -4.70
C HIS A 32 -13.55 3.98 -5.87
N ALA A 33 -12.35 4.57 -5.91
CA ALA A 33 -11.21 4.07 -6.68
C ALA A 33 -10.18 3.49 -5.72
N LEU A 34 -9.50 2.42 -6.10
CA LEU A 34 -8.46 1.77 -5.30
C LEU A 34 -7.13 1.81 -6.04
N VAL A 35 -6.09 2.31 -5.37
CA VAL A 35 -4.71 2.30 -5.83
C VAL A 35 -3.85 1.58 -4.80
N ALA A 36 -3.19 0.49 -5.19
CA ALA A 36 -2.26 -0.23 -4.34
C ALA A 36 -0.82 0.08 -4.76
N GLN A 37 0.00 0.57 -3.82
CA GLN A 37 1.42 0.86 -4.06
C GLN A 37 2.17 -0.36 -4.59
N ASP A 38 1.79 -1.55 -4.15
CA ASP A 38 2.42 -2.82 -4.54
C ASP A 38 2.37 -3.07 -6.06
N ASN A 39 1.44 -2.48 -6.78
CA ASN A 39 1.40 -2.54 -8.24
C ASN A 39 2.50 -1.71 -8.93
N TYR A 40 3.14 -0.81 -8.21
CA TYR A 40 4.17 0.08 -8.73
C TYR A 40 5.59 -0.39 -8.45
N TYR A 41 5.79 -1.62 -7.99
CA TYR A 41 7.14 -2.18 -7.92
C TYR A 41 7.80 -2.17 -9.31
N ARG A 42 9.08 -1.86 -9.35
CA ARG A 42 9.89 -1.99 -10.56
C ARG A 42 10.16 -3.48 -10.84
N SER A 43 10.20 -3.87 -12.10
CA SER A 43 10.63 -5.24 -12.46
C SER A 43 12.06 -5.49 -11.99
N ALA A 44 12.35 -6.70 -11.53
CA ALA A 44 13.70 -7.09 -11.13
C ALA A 44 14.74 -6.92 -12.27
N GLU A 45 14.30 -7.02 -13.51
CA GLU A 45 15.11 -6.78 -14.73
C GLU A 45 15.60 -5.33 -14.87
N TYR A 46 14.91 -4.37 -14.25
CA TYR A 46 15.31 -2.96 -14.22
C TYR A 46 16.63 -2.74 -13.44
N LEU A 47 17.00 -3.71 -12.66
CA LEU A 47 18.22 -3.70 -11.87
C LEU A 47 19.36 -4.34 -12.65
N THR A 48 19.84 -3.65 -13.65
CA THR A 48 21.06 -4.04 -14.38
C THR A 48 22.17 -4.34 -13.37
N ASN A 49 22.63 -5.61 -13.35
CA ASN A 49 23.72 -6.17 -12.54
C ASN A 49 23.39 -6.69 -11.13
N ARG A 50 22.12 -6.90 -10.77
CA ARG A 50 21.79 -7.55 -9.49
C ARG A 50 20.89 -8.77 -9.73
N THR A 51 21.07 -9.81 -8.91
CA THR A 51 20.15 -10.96 -8.92
C THR A 51 18.83 -10.60 -8.22
N ILE A 52 17.75 -11.32 -8.54
CA ILE A 52 16.43 -11.14 -7.86
C ILE A 52 16.57 -11.26 -6.34
N THR A 53 17.52 -12.09 -5.87
CA THR A 53 17.82 -12.26 -4.44
C THR A 53 18.40 -10.99 -3.79
N ASP A 54 19.07 -10.13 -4.56
CA ASP A 54 19.70 -8.90 -4.05
C ASP A 54 18.70 -7.73 -4.00
N PHE A 55 17.55 -7.86 -4.65
CA PHE A 55 16.55 -6.81 -4.67
C PHE A 55 15.89 -6.63 -3.30
N ASN A 56 15.90 -5.40 -2.80
CA ASN A 56 15.23 -5.06 -1.56
C ASN A 56 13.85 -4.44 -1.84
N PHE A 57 12.81 -5.25 -1.81
CA PHE A 57 11.41 -4.80 -1.97
C PHE A 57 10.93 -3.85 -0.86
N ASP A 58 11.66 -3.80 0.25
CA ASP A 58 11.37 -2.93 1.40
C ASP A 58 12.26 -1.66 1.39
N HIS A 59 12.75 -1.26 0.20
CA HIS A 59 13.49 -0.01 -0.04
C HIS A 59 12.67 0.92 -0.96
N PRO A 60 12.70 2.26 -0.77
CA PRO A 60 11.97 3.21 -1.60
C PRO A 60 12.26 3.09 -3.10
N ASP A 61 13.50 2.80 -3.49
CA ASP A 61 13.90 2.64 -4.90
C ASP A 61 13.26 1.42 -5.59
N ALA A 62 12.63 0.52 -4.81
CA ALA A 62 11.89 -0.60 -5.37
C ALA A 62 10.64 -0.16 -6.12
N PHE A 63 10.14 1.04 -5.85
CA PHE A 63 8.92 1.56 -6.43
C PHE A 63 9.19 2.55 -7.56
N ASP A 64 8.30 2.56 -8.54
CA ASP A 64 8.21 3.60 -9.57
C ASP A 64 7.42 4.80 -9.01
N THR A 65 8.10 5.55 -8.14
CA THR A 65 7.50 6.63 -7.38
C THR A 65 7.02 7.78 -8.27
N ASP A 66 7.72 8.02 -9.40
CA ASP A 66 7.35 9.09 -10.33
C ASP A 66 6.05 8.75 -11.06
N LEU A 67 5.92 7.52 -11.61
CA LEU A 67 4.68 7.05 -12.22
C LEU A 67 3.52 7.07 -11.21
N LEU A 68 3.77 6.61 -9.98
CA LEU A 68 2.76 6.62 -8.91
C LEU A 68 2.29 8.05 -8.60
N PHE A 69 3.21 9.00 -8.47
CA PHE A 69 2.89 10.41 -8.25
C PHE A 69 2.04 11.00 -9.40
N GLU A 70 2.47 10.80 -10.64
CA GLU A 70 1.75 11.27 -11.83
C GLU A 70 0.32 10.72 -11.89
N GLN A 71 0.14 9.44 -11.58
CA GLN A 71 -1.16 8.80 -11.62
C GLN A 71 -2.08 9.25 -10.48
N LEU A 72 -1.58 9.41 -9.26
CA LEU A 72 -2.36 9.97 -8.16
C LEU A 72 -2.78 11.43 -8.45
N GLN A 73 -1.89 12.23 -9.03
CA GLN A 73 -2.21 13.59 -9.45
C GLN A 73 -3.28 13.62 -10.56
N ALA A 74 -3.23 12.67 -11.49
CA ALA A 74 -4.24 12.53 -12.53
C ALA A 74 -5.61 12.20 -11.93
N LEU A 75 -5.70 11.21 -11.03
CA LEU A 75 -6.95 10.88 -10.33
C LEU A 75 -7.50 12.07 -9.54
N LYS A 76 -6.62 12.78 -8.81
CA LYS A 76 -7.02 13.97 -8.04
C LYS A 76 -7.54 15.09 -8.93
N SER A 77 -7.08 15.15 -10.19
CA SER A 77 -7.56 16.07 -11.21
C SER A 77 -8.79 15.57 -11.97
N GLY A 78 -9.38 14.45 -11.58
CA GLY A 78 -10.55 13.87 -12.23
C GLY A 78 -10.26 13.16 -13.56
N ARG A 79 -9.01 12.73 -13.79
CA ARG A 79 -8.60 11.99 -15.00
C ARG A 79 -8.37 10.52 -14.68
N PRO A 80 -8.79 9.59 -15.55
CA PRO A 80 -8.53 8.16 -15.38
C PRO A 80 -7.05 7.83 -15.54
N ILE A 81 -6.65 6.70 -14.96
CA ILE A 81 -5.28 6.17 -15.06
C ILE A 81 -5.28 4.73 -15.55
N ARG A 82 -4.15 4.29 -16.08
CA ARG A 82 -3.86 2.88 -16.35
C ARG A 82 -2.87 2.38 -15.31
N MET A 83 -3.40 1.85 -14.21
CA MET A 83 -2.60 1.31 -13.11
C MET A 83 -1.85 0.06 -13.57
N PRO A 84 -0.53 -0.03 -13.37
CA PRO A 84 0.22 -1.25 -13.63
C PRO A 84 -0.25 -2.40 -12.74
N GLN A 85 0.12 -3.61 -13.09
CA GLN A 85 -0.07 -4.80 -12.26
C GLN A 85 1.27 -5.47 -12.00
N TYR A 86 1.43 -6.06 -10.81
CA TYR A 86 2.66 -6.71 -10.41
C TYR A 86 2.44 -8.20 -10.14
N ASP A 87 3.32 -9.03 -10.71
CA ASP A 87 3.36 -10.48 -10.49
C ASP A 87 4.38 -10.80 -9.41
N PHE A 88 3.91 -11.12 -8.20
CA PHE A 88 4.75 -11.44 -7.05
C PHE A 88 5.41 -12.82 -7.13
N ILE A 89 4.92 -13.70 -8.01
CA ILE A 89 5.53 -15.02 -8.20
C ILE A 89 6.78 -14.89 -9.08
N HIS A 90 6.67 -14.09 -10.15
CA HIS A 90 7.77 -13.89 -11.09
C HIS A 90 8.57 -12.60 -10.84
N ASN A 91 8.21 -11.80 -9.82
CA ASN A 91 8.86 -10.53 -9.45
C ASN A 91 9.00 -9.54 -10.61
N ARG A 92 7.94 -9.36 -11.38
CA ARG A 92 7.92 -8.46 -12.55
C ARG A 92 6.58 -7.75 -12.71
N ARG A 93 6.61 -6.59 -13.38
CA ARG A 93 5.39 -5.96 -13.88
C ARG A 93 4.77 -6.83 -14.97
N ARG A 94 3.46 -6.87 -14.98
CA ARG A 94 2.69 -7.44 -16.06
C ARG A 94 2.61 -6.44 -17.21
N GLU A 95 2.36 -6.93 -18.43
CA GLU A 95 2.15 -6.07 -19.60
C GLU A 95 0.78 -5.39 -19.58
N ASP A 96 -0.21 -6.07 -18.98
CA ASP A 96 -1.58 -5.57 -18.84
C ASP A 96 -1.69 -4.54 -17.69
N THR A 97 -2.59 -3.58 -17.89
CA THR A 97 -2.89 -2.53 -16.92
C THR A 97 -4.38 -2.54 -16.59
N VAL A 98 -4.73 -2.01 -15.43
CA VAL A 98 -6.13 -1.82 -15.02
C VAL A 98 -6.53 -0.37 -15.21
N LEU A 99 -7.65 -0.13 -15.90
CA LEU A 99 -8.24 1.21 -15.98
C LEU A 99 -8.88 1.54 -14.63
N VAL A 100 -8.43 2.62 -14.01
CA VAL A 100 -9.00 3.16 -12.77
C VAL A 100 -9.63 4.51 -13.08
N GLU A 101 -10.96 4.56 -12.99
CA GLU A 101 -11.73 5.79 -13.17
C GLU A 101 -11.68 6.65 -11.90
N PRO A 102 -11.63 7.98 -12.02
CA PRO A 102 -11.66 8.85 -10.86
C PRO A 102 -13.02 8.77 -10.15
N ARG A 103 -12.98 8.65 -8.83
CA ARG A 103 -14.12 8.69 -7.93
C ARG A 103 -13.92 9.81 -6.91
N LYS A 104 -14.98 10.23 -6.21
CA LYS A 104 -14.84 11.20 -5.11
C LYS A 104 -13.90 10.69 -4.02
N LEU A 105 -13.96 9.39 -3.73
CA LEU A 105 -13.05 8.70 -2.80
C LEU A 105 -12.04 7.87 -3.57
N VAL A 106 -10.75 8.15 -3.38
CA VAL A 106 -9.61 7.32 -3.79
C VAL A 106 -8.98 6.72 -2.53
N ILE A 107 -8.99 5.40 -2.42
CA ILE A 107 -8.28 4.66 -1.39
C ILE A 107 -6.90 4.34 -1.94
N PHE A 108 -5.86 4.80 -1.27
CA PHE A 108 -4.47 4.54 -1.64
C PHE A 108 -3.77 3.81 -0.49
N GLU A 109 -3.28 2.59 -0.75
CA GLU A 109 -2.67 1.76 0.30
C GLU A 109 -1.26 1.31 -0.06
N GLY A 110 -0.41 1.14 0.95
CA GLY A 110 0.93 0.59 0.78
C GLY A 110 1.80 0.74 2.01
N ILE A 111 3.00 0.18 1.94
CA ILE A 111 3.93 0.21 3.07
C ILE A 111 4.66 1.55 3.20
N MET A 112 4.96 2.24 2.08
CA MET A 112 5.80 3.45 2.02
C MET A 112 5.10 4.66 1.40
N ILE A 113 3.76 4.69 1.43
CA ILE A 113 2.99 5.74 0.75
C ILE A 113 3.19 7.15 1.33
N TYR A 114 3.76 7.26 2.52
CA TYR A 114 4.09 8.55 3.15
C TYR A 114 5.57 8.92 3.07
N PHE A 115 6.40 8.09 2.43
CA PHE A 115 7.83 8.35 2.34
C PHE A 115 8.14 9.54 1.42
N ASP A 116 7.63 9.53 0.17
CA ASP A 116 7.82 10.64 -0.77
C ASP A 116 6.89 11.82 -0.40
N LYS A 117 7.51 12.98 -0.18
CA LYS A 117 6.77 14.20 0.19
C LYS A 117 5.74 14.62 -0.85
N ARG A 118 6.02 14.46 -2.14
CA ARG A 118 5.11 14.85 -3.24
C ARG A 118 3.83 14.03 -3.18
N ILE A 119 3.95 12.72 -2.95
CA ILE A 119 2.82 11.79 -2.80
C ILE A 119 2.07 12.10 -1.50
N ARG A 120 2.79 12.27 -0.39
CA ARG A 120 2.20 12.57 0.91
C ARG A 120 1.36 13.84 0.90
N ASP A 121 1.77 14.86 0.14
CA ASP A 121 1.05 16.14 0.03
C ASP A 121 -0.25 16.01 -0.81
N LEU A 122 -0.41 14.97 -1.62
CA LEU A 122 -1.66 14.69 -2.34
C LEU A 122 -2.74 14.05 -1.46
N ILE A 123 -2.35 13.44 -0.34
CA ILE A 123 -3.24 12.65 0.51
C ILE A 123 -3.99 13.56 1.49
N ASP A 124 -5.32 13.51 1.45
CA ASP A 124 -6.20 14.35 2.27
C ASP A 124 -6.41 13.80 3.68
N LEU A 125 -6.40 12.46 3.85
CA LEU A 125 -6.46 11.79 5.15
C LEU A 125 -5.45 10.66 5.21
N LYS A 126 -4.60 10.66 6.22
CA LYS A 126 -3.49 9.73 6.39
C LYS A 126 -3.75 8.81 7.57
N LEU A 127 -3.95 7.53 7.28
CA LEU A 127 -4.19 6.48 8.27
C LEU A 127 -2.94 5.60 8.38
N TYR A 128 -2.47 5.35 9.59
CA TYR A 128 -1.38 4.41 9.81
C TYR A 128 -1.87 3.21 10.62
N VAL A 129 -1.65 2.00 10.09
CA VAL A 129 -2.04 0.74 10.71
C VAL A 129 -0.88 0.23 11.55
N ASP A 130 -1.05 0.33 12.87
CA ASP A 130 -0.04 -0.03 13.85
C ASP A 130 -0.32 -1.41 14.43
N THR A 131 0.58 -2.35 14.17
CA THR A 131 0.47 -3.74 14.63
C THR A 131 1.85 -4.20 15.10
N PRO A 132 1.97 -4.86 16.26
CA PRO A 132 3.24 -5.36 16.78
C PRO A 132 3.99 -6.25 15.78
N ASP A 133 5.33 -6.20 15.84
CA ASP A 133 6.23 -6.85 14.89
C ASP A 133 6.04 -8.35 14.80
N ASP A 134 5.86 -9.01 15.94
CA ASP A 134 5.63 -10.46 16.04
C ASP A 134 4.33 -10.87 15.33
N ILE A 135 3.25 -10.12 15.51
CA ILE A 135 1.97 -10.35 14.82
C ILE A 135 2.10 -10.11 13.33
N ARG A 136 2.79 -9.03 12.91
CA ARG A 136 3.05 -8.73 11.51
C ARG A 136 3.88 -9.84 10.84
N PHE A 137 4.92 -10.32 11.54
CA PHE A 137 5.75 -11.42 11.07
C PHE A 137 4.96 -12.72 10.88
N ILE A 138 4.15 -13.12 11.87
CA ILE A 138 3.33 -14.34 11.80
C ILE A 138 2.35 -14.26 10.62
N ARG A 139 1.68 -13.11 10.43
CA ARG A 139 0.75 -12.90 9.30
C ARG A 139 1.47 -12.96 7.96
N ARG A 140 2.64 -12.30 7.84
CA ARG A 140 3.47 -12.35 6.63
C ARG A 140 3.96 -13.77 6.34
N LEU A 141 4.45 -14.48 7.34
CA LEU A 141 4.94 -15.85 7.18
C LEU A 141 3.85 -16.76 6.60
N ARG A 142 2.66 -16.73 7.19
CA ARG A 142 1.51 -17.50 6.69
C ARG A 142 1.18 -17.14 5.25
N ARG A 143 0.99 -15.86 4.94
CA ARG A 143 0.67 -15.41 3.59
C ARG A 143 1.71 -15.83 2.57
N ASP A 144 2.99 -15.60 2.85
CA ASP A 144 4.05 -15.83 1.87
C ASP A 144 4.24 -17.34 1.59
N ILE A 145 3.94 -18.22 2.56
CA ILE A 145 3.91 -19.67 2.36
C ILE A 145 2.69 -20.09 1.53
N THR A 146 1.48 -19.63 1.91
CA THR A 146 0.23 -20.12 1.31
C THR A 146 -0.08 -19.51 -0.06
N GLU A 147 0.29 -18.24 -0.28
CA GLU A 147 -0.11 -17.48 -1.47
C GLU A 147 1.04 -17.23 -2.45
N ARG A 148 2.30 -17.24 -1.96
CA ARG A 148 3.48 -16.90 -2.77
C ARG A 148 4.43 -18.10 -2.96
N GLY A 149 4.09 -19.26 -2.45
CA GLY A 149 4.86 -20.51 -2.64
C GLY A 149 6.26 -20.48 -2.03
N ARG A 150 6.50 -19.67 -0.99
CA ARG A 150 7.82 -19.52 -0.36
C ARG A 150 8.03 -20.56 0.74
N THR A 151 9.30 -20.86 1.04
CA THR A 151 9.65 -21.68 2.19
C THR A 151 9.75 -20.85 3.47
N VAL A 152 9.57 -21.48 4.62
CA VAL A 152 9.71 -20.85 5.95
C VAL A 152 11.06 -20.20 6.09
N GLU A 153 12.14 -20.90 5.74
CA GLU A 153 13.53 -20.42 5.84
C GLU A 153 13.74 -19.18 5.00
N SER A 154 13.21 -19.17 3.77
CA SER A 154 13.35 -18.04 2.84
C SER A 154 12.61 -16.80 3.34
N VAL A 155 11.44 -16.97 3.98
CA VAL A 155 10.69 -15.84 4.56
C VAL A 155 11.40 -15.28 5.79
N ILE A 156 11.93 -16.16 6.66
CA ILE A 156 12.68 -15.76 7.86
C ILE A 156 13.95 -14.99 7.46
N ALA A 157 14.75 -15.52 6.54
CA ALA A 157 15.97 -14.88 6.08
C ALA A 157 15.68 -13.48 5.52
N GLN A 158 14.71 -13.36 4.62
CA GLN A 158 14.33 -12.07 4.05
C GLN A 158 13.81 -11.09 5.13
N TYR A 159 13.05 -11.58 6.11
CA TYR A 159 12.53 -10.74 7.17
C TYR A 159 13.66 -10.11 7.99
N ILE A 160 14.63 -10.92 8.39
CA ILE A 160 15.78 -10.46 9.20
C ILE A 160 16.68 -9.50 8.40
N GLU A 161 16.98 -9.86 7.14
CA GLU A 161 17.96 -9.15 6.34
C GLU A 161 17.44 -7.86 5.70
N LYS A 162 16.13 -7.83 5.33
CA LYS A 162 15.57 -6.74 4.51
C LYS A 162 14.32 -6.12 5.10
N VAL A 163 13.30 -6.93 5.43
CA VAL A 163 11.98 -6.41 5.81
C VAL A 163 12.02 -5.65 7.13
N ARG A 164 12.62 -6.23 8.15
CA ARG A 164 12.72 -5.62 9.47
C ARG A 164 13.59 -4.34 9.45
N PRO A 165 14.80 -4.34 8.87
CA PRO A 165 15.59 -3.11 8.73
C PRO A 165 14.85 -2.04 7.91
N GLY A 166 14.29 -2.39 6.73
CA GLY A 166 13.55 -1.45 5.89
C GLY A 166 12.31 -0.90 6.58
N HIS A 167 11.63 -1.69 7.40
CA HIS A 167 10.51 -1.20 8.20
C HIS A 167 10.93 -0.06 9.14
N TYR A 168 11.98 -0.25 9.91
CA TYR A 168 12.44 0.76 10.86
C TYR A 168 13.10 1.97 10.20
N GLU A 169 13.68 1.79 9.03
CA GLU A 169 14.32 2.88 8.29
C GLU A 169 13.33 3.72 7.48
N PHE A 170 12.38 3.08 6.79
CA PHE A 170 11.53 3.77 5.79
C PHE A 170 10.04 3.79 6.13
N VAL A 171 9.52 2.81 6.88
CA VAL A 171 8.07 2.68 7.12
C VAL A 171 7.66 3.29 8.46
N GLU A 172 8.25 2.80 9.56
CA GLU A 172 7.88 3.22 10.91
C GLU A 172 8.03 4.75 11.13
N PRO A 173 9.10 5.42 10.65
CA PRO A 173 9.22 6.87 10.82
C PRO A 173 8.07 7.66 10.16
N THR A 174 7.44 7.10 9.12
CA THR A 174 6.33 7.77 8.42
C THR A 174 5.03 7.79 9.22
N LYS A 175 4.93 6.99 10.28
CA LYS A 175 3.82 7.05 11.26
C LYS A 175 3.63 8.46 11.83
N ALA A 176 4.71 9.24 11.95
CA ALA A 176 4.65 10.63 12.41
C ALA A 176 3.84 11.56 11.49
N TYR A 177 3.59 11.16 10.24
CA TYR A 177 2.77 11.94 9.30
C TYR A 177 1.30 11.54 9.30
N ALA A 178 0.91 10.50 10.05
CA ALA A 178 -0.46 10.02 10.09
C ALA A 178 -1.38 10.98 10.85
N ASP A 179 -2.57 11.22 10.31
CA ASP A 179 -3.63 11.95 11.00
C ASP A 179 -4.31 11.07 12.04
N LEU A 180 -4.41 9.74 11.76
CA LEU A 180 -4.95 8.73 12.68
C LEU A 180 -4.10 7.46 12.68
N VAL A 181 -3.85 6.91 13.87
CA VAL A 181 -3.18 5.61 14.04
C VAL A 181 -4.22 4.57 14.46
N ILE A 182 -4.31 3.47 13.70
CA ILE A 182 -5.28 2.39 13.94
C ILE A 182 -4.52 1.18 14.48
N PRO A 183 -4.63 0.86 15.76
CA PRO A 183 -4.03 -0.33 16.33
C PRO A 183 -4.73 -1.60 15.81
N GLU A 184 -3.98 -2.69 15.64
CA GLU A 184 -4.46 -4.03 15.26
C GLU A 184 -5.12 -4.15 13.88
N GLY A 185 -5.15 -3.08 13.11
CA GLY A 185 -5.69 -3.09 11.75
C GLY A 185 -7.19 -3.28 11.67
N GLY A 186 -7.66 -4.00 10.64
CA GLY A 186 -9.08 -4.19 10.39
C GLY A 186 -9.84 -5.02 11.43
N PHE A 187 -9.15 -5.56 12.43
CA PHE A 187 -9.78 -6.24 13.57
C PHE A 187 -10.21 -5.27 14.68
N ASN A 188 -9.81 -4.01 14.61
CA ASN A 188 -10.28 -2.97 15.51
C ASN A 188 -11.68 -2.50 15.08
N GLU A 189 -12.71 -3.17 15.64
CA GLU A 189 -14.11 -2.89 15.30
C GLU A 189 -14.50 -1.42 15.59
N ARG A 190 -14.04 -0.85 16.71
CA ARG A 190 -14.37 0.53 17.08
C ARG A 190 -13.77 1.56 16.11
N ALA A 191 -12.53 1.32 15.66
CA ALA A 191 -11.93 2.16 14.66
C ALA A 191 -12.68 2.07 13.32
N MET A 192 -13.14 0.88 12.92
CA MET A 192 -13.92 0.69 11.71
C MET A 192 -15.31 1.32 11.79
N GLU A 193 -16.00 1.18 12.93
CA GLU A 193 -17.29 1.84 13.19
C GLU A 193 -17.22 3.36 13.06
N ALA A 194 -16.11 3.97 13.49
CA ALA A 194 -15.89 5.41 13.38
C ALA A 194 -15.49 5.85 11.97
N LEU A 195 -14.62 5.08 11.31
CA LEU A 195 -14.02 5.46 10.03
C LEU A 195 -14.96 5.29 8.84
N ILE A 196 -15.70 4.18 8.77
CA ILE A 196 -16.52 3.84 7.59
C ILE A 196 -17.61 4.88 7.31
N PRO A 197 -18.39 5.38 8.31
CA PRO A 197 -19.37 6.43 8.06
C PRO A 197 -18.77 7.71 7.48
N PHE A 198 -17.61 8.11 8.00
CA PHE A 198 -16.88 9.29 7.50
C PHE A 198 -16.45 9.10 6.03
N LEU A 199 -15.90 7.94 5.68
CA LEU A 199 -15.49 7.65 4.30
C LEU A 199 -16.69 7.56 3.33
N ARG A 200 -17.84 7.05 3.82
CA ARG A 200 -19.08 7.05 3.03
C ARG A 200 -19.53 8.46 2.70
N GLN A 201 -19.49 9.38 3.68
CA GLN A 201 -19.82 10.79 3.45
C GLN A 201 -18.93 11.44 2.39
N ILE A 202 -17.65 11.08 2.33
CA ILE A 202 -16.72 11.56 1.29
C ILE A 202 -17.12 11.03 -0.10
N ALA A 203 -17.58 9.78 -0.19
CA ALA A 203 -17.94 9.14 -1.44
C ALA A 203 -19.27 9.64 -2.04
N GLU A 204 -20.19 10.11 -1.20
CA GLU A 204 -21.48 10.73 -1.59
C GLU A 204 -21.30 12.15 -2.16
#